data_3e7b2975cee644fd7681927b56f9c05a
#
_entry.id   3e7b2975cee644fd7681927b56f9c05a
#
_cell.length_a   1.000
_cell.length_b   1.000
_cell.length_c   1.000
_cell.angle_alpha   90.00
_cell.angle_beta   90.00
_cell.angle_gamma   90.00
#
_symmetry.space_group_name_H-M   'P 1'
#
loop_
_entity.id
_entity.type
_entity.pdbx_description
1 polymer ?
#
loop_
_entity_poly.entity_id
_entity_poly.type
_entity_poly.pdbx_seq_one_letter_code
_entity_poly.pdbx_strand_id
1 'polypeptide(L)'
;MWPDSSFGSAGCRRHGRAQEHSIGPVWDRAARRGALATTVIVLVGLSGPDGWLATAQDGGFASNGFGERSPGGFGLGSAITTEIVLTAVFVLVILGVTHATRGNATIAGLVIGLTLTLIHLISIPVDNTSVNPARSLAAAIYGGPDALAQLWVFLVFPIVGGLLAGFVHRALFDAKPAR
;
A
#
# COMPACT_ATOMS: atom_id res chain seq x y z
N MET A 1 64.16 0.86 -25.79
CA MET A 1 63.60 2.17 -26.13
C MET A 1 62.09 1.96 -26.33
N TRP A 2 61.30 2.16 -25.27
CA TRP A 2 59.87 1.97 -25.28
C TRP A 2 59.22 3.38 -25.16
N PRO A 3 58.22 3.74 -25.94
CA PRO A 3 57.58 5.02 -25.82
C PRO A 3 56.55 4.99 -24.69
N ASP A 4 56.55 6.09 -23.91
CA ASP A 4 55.58 6.44 -22.89
C ASP A 4 54.16 6.44 -23.43
N SER A 5 53.29 5.64 -22.83
CA SER A 5 51.83 5.76 -22.99
C SER A 5 51.22 6.47 -21.78
N SER A 6 51.20 7.82 -21.86
CA SER A 6 50.37 8.63 -20.98
C SER A 6 48.88 8.45 -21.35
N PHE A 7 48.25 7.44 -20.79
CA PHE A 7 46.79 7.35 -20.81
C PHE A 7 46.23 8.27 -19.72
N GLY A 8 45.69 9.41 -20.17
CA GLY A 8 45.01 10.33 -19.34
C GLY A 8 43.86 9.64 -18.61
N SER A 9 43.86 9.73 -17.28
CA SER A 9 42.78 9.37 -16.40
C SER A 9 41.61 10.33 -16.63
N ALA A 10 40.73 9.99 -17.58
CA ALA A 10 39.43 10.60 -17.69
C ALA A 10 38.61 10.23 -16.43
N GLY A 11 38.65 11.13 -15.47
CA GLY A 11 37.87 11.01 -14.24
C GLY A 11 36.37 10.84 -14.55
N CYS A 12 35.89 9.63 -14.44
CA CYS A 12 34.49 9.32 -14.42
C CYS A 12 33.87 9.95 -13.16
N ARG A 13 33.52 11.24 -13.24
CA ARG A 13 32.64 11.88 -12.27
C ARG A 13 31.28 11.24 -12.40
N ARG A 14 31.06 10.15 -11.68
CA ARG A 14 29.72 9.70 -11.34
C ARG A 14 29.08 10.80 -10.50
N HIS A 15 28.33 11.65 -11.16
CA HIS A 15 27.33 12.46 -10.49
C HIS A 15 26.32 11.47 -9.90
N GLY A 16 26.57 11.02 -8.69
CA GLY A 16 25.56 10.44 -7.83
C GLY A 16 24.55 11.54 -7.53
N ARG A 17 23.59 11.77 -8.45
CA ARG A 17 22.35 12.43 -8.07
C ARG A 17 21.77 11.56 -6.98
N ALA A 18 21.84 12.01 -5.72
CA ALA A 18 20.97 11.53 -4.68
C ALA A 18 19.55 11.69 -5.25
N GLN A 19 18.93 10.57 -5.59
CA GLN A 19 17.56 10.54 -6.05
C GLN A 19 16.76 10.85 -4.80
N GLU A 20 16.46 12.13 -4.58
CA GLU A 20 15.47 12.55 -3.61
C GLU A 20 14.17 11.81 -3.99
N HIS A 21 13.90 10.73 -3.28
CA HIS A 21 12.64 10.02 -3.37
C HIS A 21 11.57 10.91 -2.73
N SER A 22 11.14 11.94 -3.47
CA SER A 22 10.01 12.74 -3.07
C SER A 22 8.78 11.82 -3.04
N ILE A 23 8.19 11.67 -1.87
CA ILE A 23 7.01 10.83 -1.62
C ILE A 23 5.84 11.27 -2.52
N GLY A 24 5.74 12.55 -2.83
CA GLY A 24 4.67 13.12 -3.65
C GLY A 24 4.44 12.44 -5.00
N PRO A 25 5.46 12.25 -5.88
CA PRO A 25 5.26 11.59 -7.16
C PRO A 25 4.86 10.11 -7.07
N VAL A 26 5.21 9.44 -5.98
CA VAL A 26 4.81 8.04 -5.76
C VAL A 26 3.33 7.97 -5.40
N TRP A 27 2.87 8.85 -4.50
CA TRP A 27 1.47 8.99 -4.11
C TRP A 27 0.57 9.31 -5.29
N ASP A 28 0.95 10.33 -6.08
CA ASP A 28 0.19 10.76 -7.25
C ASP A 28 0.01 9.61 -8.25
N ARG A 29 1.08 8.87 -8.54
CA ARG A 29 1.00 7.69 -9.41
C ARG A 29 0.12 6.58 -8.85
N ALA A 30 0.20 6.30 -7.55
CA ALA A 30 -0.60 5.28 -6.91
C ALA A 30 -2.10 5.66 -6.92
N ALA A 31 -2.43 6.90 -6.57
CA ALA A 31 -3.80 7.40 -6.57
C ALA A 31 -4.41 7.39 -7.99
N ARG A 32 -3.68 7.88 -9.00
CA ARG A 32 -4.14 7.86 -10.41
C ARG A 32 -4.37 6.45 -10.92
N ARG A 33 -3.46 5.50 -10.63
CA ARG A 33 -3.63 4.08 -11.04
C ARG A 33 -4.82 3.45 -10.36
N GLY A 34 -5.03 3.73 -9.06
CA GLY A 34 -6.19 3.28 -8.33
C GLY A 34 -7.49 3.84 -8.92
N ALA A 35 -7.56 5.14 -9.16
CA ALA A 35 -8.71 5.79 -9.78
C ALA A 35 -9.02 5.22 -11.18
N LEU A 36 -7.99 5.03 -12.03
CA LEU A 36 -8.16 4.41 -13.33
C LEU A 36 -8.71 2.98 -13.22
N ALA A 37 -8.18 2.17 -12.31
CA ALA A 37 -8.66 0.80 -12.11
C ALA A 37 -10.14 0.78 -11.68
N THR A 38 -10.52 1.64 -10.73
CA THR A 38 -11.91 1.75 -10.27
C THR A 38 -12.82 2.26 -11.39
N THR A 39 -12.36 3.22 -12.20
CA THR A 39 -13.11 3.70 -13.37
C THR A 39 -13.38 2.58 -14.38
N VAL A 40 -12.39 1.69 -14.61
CA VAL A 40 -12.61 0.52 -15.49
C VAL A 40 -13.69 -0.40 -14.92
N ILE A 41 -13.71 -0.64 -13.60
CA ILE A 41 -14.76 -1.43 -12.95
C ILE A 41 -16.13 -0.77 -13.14
N VAL A 42 -16.23 0.56 -13.00
CA VAL A 42 -17.48 1.30 -13.27
C VAL A 42 -17.91 1.14 -14.72
N LEU A 43 -16.99 1.29 -15.67
CA LEU A 43 -17.30 1.11 -17.10
C LEU A 43 -17.81 -0.31 -17.41
N VAL A 44 -17.21 -1.33 -16.80
CA VAL A 44 -17.72 -2.71 -16.90
C VAL A 44 -19.12 -2.81 -16.30
N GLY A 45 -19.36 -2.19 -15.14
CA GLY A 45 -20.67 -2.17 -14.48
C GLY A 45 -21.76 -1.46 -15.27
N LEU A 46 -21.40 -0.44 -16.06
CA LEU A 46 -22.35 0.25 -16.96
C LEU A 46 -22.88 -0.66 -18.08
N SER A 47 -22.14 -1.70 -18.42
CA SER A 47 -22.54 -2.72 -19.42
C SER A 47 -23.12 -3.97 -18.75
N GLY A 48 -23.29 -3.97 -17.44
CA GLY A 48 -23.85 -5.07 -16.65
C GLY A 48 -25.39 -5.11 -16.67
N PRO A 49 -25.98 -6.02 -15.90
CA PRO A 49 -27.44 -6.08 -15.71
C PRO A 49 -28.00 -4.77 -15.18
N ASP A 50 -29.25 -4.50 -15.50
CA ASP A 50 -29.96 -3.29 -15.02
C ASP A 50 -29.86 -3.16 -13.50
N GLY A 51 -29.48 -1.96 -13.03
CA GLY A 51 -29.35 -1.65 -11.61
C GLY A 51 -28.07 -2.16 -10.94
N TRP A 52 -27.17 -2.87 -11.63
CA TRP A 52 -25.94 -3.40 -11.03
C TRP A 52 -25.09 -2.30 -10.41
N LEU A 53 -24.87 -1.20 -11.13
CA LEU A 53 -24.03 -0.10 -10.64
C LEU A 53 -24.65 0.59 -9.41
N ALA A 54 -25.96 0.81 -9.42
CA ALA A 54 -26.68 1.38 -8.28
C ALA A 54 -26.55 0.46 -7.05
N THR A 55 -26.77 -0.83 -7.21
CA THR A 55 -26.61 -1.82 -6.13
C THR A 55 -25.18 -1.86 -5.61
N ALA A 56 -24.19 -1.78 -6.47
CA ALA A 56 -22.78 -1.74 -6.08
C ALA A 56 -22.43 -0.45 -5.29
N GLN A 57 -23.02 0.68 -5.68
CA GLN A 57 -22.85 1.96 -4.98
C GLN A 57 -23.58 1.97 -3.63
N ASP A 58 -24.79 1.45 -3.56
CA ASP A 58 -25.55 1.28 -2.31
C ASP A 58 -24.80 0.38 -1.33
N GLY A 59 -24.13 -0.67 -1.82
CA GLY A 59 -23.19 -1.50 -1.06
C GLY A 59 -21.85 -0.84 -0.77
N GLY A 60 -21.66 0.45 -1.12
CA GLY A 60 -20.45 1.23 -0.86
C GLY A 60 -19.31 1.01 -1.83
N PHE A 61 -19.52 0.34 -2.96
CA PHE A 61 -18.52 0.10 -4.02
C PHE A 61 -17.18 -0.47 -3.51
N ALA A 62 -17.24 -1.42 -2.59
CA ALA A 62 -16.08 -1.98 -1.89
C ALA A 62 -15.19 -0.93 -1.20
N SER A 63 -15.72 0.25 -0.90
CA SER A 63 -15.02 1.24 -0.09
C SER A 63 -14.91 0.79 1.37
N ASN A 64 -13.93 1.31 2.06
CA ASN A 64 -13.72 1.02 3.47
C ASN A 64 -14.72 1.78 4.34
N GLY A 65 -15.05 1.21 5.50
CA GLY A 65 -15.97 1.85 6.45
C GLY A 65 -15.99 1.19 7.82
N PHE A 66 -16.54 1.91 8.78
CA PHE A 66 -16.79 1.44 10.14
C PHE A 66 -18.21 1.78 10.58
N GLY A 67 -18.66 1.21 11.69
CA GLY A 67 -20.05 1.38 12.14
C GLY A 67 -21.04 0.77 11.16
N GLU A 68 -21.99 1.52 10.69
CA GLU A 68 -23.01 1.08 9.72
C GLU A 68 -22.43 0.69 8.36
N ARG A 69 -21.24 1.20 8.02
CA ARG A 69 -20.53 0.86 6.79
C ARG A 69 -19.57 -0.32 6.92
N SER A 70 -19.39 -0.82 8.13
CA SER A 70 -18.63 -2.06 8.35
C SER A 70 -19.46 -3.26 7.92
N PRO A 71 -18.95 -4.18 7.11
CA PRO A 71 -19.70 -5.39 6.75
C PRO A 71 -20.16 -6.22 7.95
N GLY A 72 -19.38 -6.24 9.04
CA GLY A 72 -19.70 -6.93 10.29
C GLY A 72 -20.18 -6.04 11.44
N GLY A 73 -20.44 -4.74 11.18
CA GLY A 73 -20.92 -3.80 12.21
C GLY A 73 -19.83 -3.34 13.20
N PHE A 74 -18.56 -3.45 12.86
CA PHE A 74 -17.45 -3.06 13.74
C PHE A 74 -17.29 -1.53 13.80
N GLY A 75 -17.08 -1.00 15.01
CA GLY A 75 -16.91 0.44 15.23
C GLY A 75 -15.51 0.97 14.87
N LEU A 76 -15.36 2.30 15.00
CA LEU A 76 -14.14 3.03 14.69
C LEU A 76 -12.87 2.45 15.36
N GLY A 77 -12.95 2.07 16.64
CA GLY A 77 -11.79 1.52 17.35
C GLY A 77 -11.27 0.22 16.73
N SER A 78 -12.18 -0.64 16.25
CA SER A 78 -11.82 -1.88 15.56
C SER A 78 -11.15 -1.58 14.22
N ALA A 79 -11.70 -0.66 13.42
CA ALA A 79 -11.10 -0.26 12.15
C ALA A 79 -9.68 0.32 12.34
N ILE A 80 -9.50 1.24 13.31
CA ILE A 80 -8.18 1.80 13.63
C ILE A 80 -7.18 0.70 13.99
N THR A 81 -7.56 -0.19 14.90
CA THR A 81 -6.67 -1.28 15.36
C THR A 81 -6.31 -2.21 14.21
N THR A 82 -7.30 -2.61 13.42
CA THR A 82 -7.13 -3.50 12.25
C THR A 82 -6.17 -2.87 11.24
N GLU A 83 -6.39 -1.62 10.87
CA GLU A 83 -5.56 -0.93 9.89
C GLU A 83 -4.11 -0.73 10.35
N ILE A 84 -3.89 -0.37 11.63
CA ILE A 84 -2.52 -0.24 12.16
C ILE A 84 -1.82 -1.61 12.17
N VAL A 85 -2.44 -2.62 12.77
CA VAL A 85 -1.81 -3.91 13.00
C VAL A 85 -1.57 -4.65 11.69
N LEU A 86 -2.60 -4.75 10.84
CA LEU A 86 -2.47 -5.52 9.59
C LEU A 86 -1.55 -4.82 8.58
N THR A 87 -1.55 -3.49 8.53
CA THR A 87 -0.57 -2.78 7.71
C THR A 87 0.84 -2.95 8.26
N ALA A 88 1.04 -2.91 9.58
CA ALA A 88 2.35 -3.16 10.17
C ALA A 88 2.87 -4.55 9.83
N VAL A 89 2.03 -5.58 9.97
CA VAL A 89 2.38 -6.96 9.60
C VAL A 89 2.70 -7.05 8.11
N PHE A 90 1.86 -6.48 7.24
CA PHE A 90 2.06 -6.51 5.80
C PHE A 90 3.37 -5.86 5.37
N VAL A 91 3.66 -4.67 5.89
CA VAL A 91 4.91 -3.95 5.58
C VAL A 91 6.13 -4.67 6.14
N LEU A 92 6.04 -5.27 7.34
CA LEU A 92 7.12 -6.11 7.89
C LEU A 92 7.43 -7.31 7.00
N VAL A 93 6.41 -7.99 6.48
CA VAL A 93 6.59 -9.09 5.52
C VAL A 93 7.26 -8.59 4.24
N ILE A 94 6.80 -7.47 3.68
CA ILE A 94 7.40 -6.86 2.49
C ILE A 94 8.88 -6.57 2.74
N LEU A 95 9.21 -5.84 3.81
CA LEU A 95 10.58 -5.46 4.15
C LEU A 95 11.46 -6.69 4.40
N GLY A 96 10.92 -7.72 5.05
CA GLY A 96 11.65 -8.97 5.33
C GLY A 96 11.97 -9.75 4.04
N VAL A 97 10.96 -9.97 3.18
CA VAL A 97 11.14 -10.78 1.97
C VAL A 97 11.95 -10.05 0.88
N THR A 98 11.94 -8.71 0.89
CA THR A 98 12.74 -7.88 -0.03
C THR A 98 14.07 -7.40 0.56
N HIS A 99 14.44 -7.86 1.75
CA HIS A 99 15.69 -7.44 2.39
C HIS A 99 16.90 -7.81 1.55
N ALA A 100 17.82 -6.88 1.36
CA ALA A 100 18.93 -7.01 0.41
C ALA A 100 19.82 -8.25 0.62
N THR A 101 20.03 -8.67 1.88
CA THR A 101 20.94 -9.79 2.22
C THR A 101 20.22 -11.01 2.82
N ARG A 102 19.01 -10.86 3.32
CA ARG A 102 18.24 -11.92 4.01
C ARG A 102 16.93 -12.24 3.29
N GLY A 103 16.50 -11.39 2.36
CA GLY A 103 15.30 -11.59 1.56
C GLY A 103 15.50 -12.62 0.44
N ASN A 104 14.40 -13.00 -0.19
CA ASN A 104 14.39 -13.88 -1.35
C ASN A 104 13.51 -13.28 -2.45
N ALA A 105 14.16 -12.61 -3.41
CA ALA A 105 13.46 -11.92 -4.49
C ALA A 105 12.64 -12.87 -5.38
N THR A 106 13.04 -14.15 -5.50
CA THR A 106 12.36 -15.14 -6.35
C THR A 106 10.94 -15.44 -5.86
N ILE A 107 10.74 -15.52 -4.54
CA ILE A 107 9.44 -15.82 -3.94
C ILE A 107 8.73 -14.60 -3.39
N ALA A 108 9.35 -13.42 -3.42
CA ALA A 108 8.83 -12.20 -2.81
C ALA A 108 7.39 -11.88 -3.26
N GLY A 109 7.12 -11.94 -4.56
CA GLY A 109 5.80 -11.68 -5.10
C GLY A 109 4.73 -12.65 -4.58
N LEU A 110 5.06 -13.94 -4.48
CA LEU A 110 4.16 -14.96 -3.93
C LEU A 110 3.87 -14.71 -2.46
N VAL A 111 4.90 -14.47 -1.64
CA VAL A 111 4.75 -14.23 -0.19
C VAL A 111 3.93 -12.97 0.06
N ILE A 112 4.20 -11.87 -0.65
CA ILE A 112 3.44 -10.62 -0.53
C ILE A 112 1.98 -10.83 -0.92
N GLY A 113 1.73 -11.51 -2.05
CA GLY A 113 0.38 -11.78 -2.52
C GLY A 113 -0.44 -12.65 -1.56
N LEU A 114 0.14 -13.75 -1.07
CA LEU A 114 -0.53 -14.62 -0.09
C LEU A 114 -0.78 -13.90 1.24
N THR A 115 0.15 -13.07 1.70
CA THR A 115 -0.05 -12.26 2.91
C THR A 115 -1.21 -11.29 2.72
N LEU A 116 -1.28 -10.60 1.59
CA LEU A 116 -2.38 -9.69 1.29
C LEU A 116 -3.72 -10.44 1.22
N THR A 117 -3.75 -11.62 0.61
CA THR A 117 -4.94 -12.48 0.57
C THR A 117 -5.39 -12.85 1.98
N LEU A 118 -4.47 -13.29 2.85
CA LEU A 118 -4.79 -13.63 4.23
C LEU A 118 -5.35 -12.43 5.00
N ILE A 119 -4.75 -11.26 4.84
CA ILE A 119 -5.24 -10.02 5.44
C ILE A 119 -6.68 -9.73 5.00
N HIS A 120 -7.00 -9.87 3.71
CA HIS A 120 -8.36 -9.66 3.21
C HIS A 120 -9.36 -10.65 3.82
N LEU A 121 -9.00 -11.93 3.92
CA LEU A 121 -9.86 -12.94 4.54
C LEU A 121 -10.18 -12.63 6.03
N ILE A 122 -9.27 -11.98 6.73
CA ILE A 122 -9.44 -11.61 8.13
C ILE A 122 -10.23 -10.30 8.29
N SER A 123 -9.94 -9.27 7.49
CA SER A 123 -10.38 -7.90 7.77
C SER A 123 -11.50 -7.37 6.88
N ILE A 124 -11.88 -8.06 5.80
CA ILE A 124 -13.08 -7.67 5.02
C ILE A 124 -14.31 -7.53 5.93
N PRO A 125 -14.62 -8.48 6.85
CA PRO A 125 -15.76 -8.30 7.75
C PRO A 125 -15.66 -7.09 8.67
N VAL A 126 -14.46 -6.63 9.00
CA VAL A 126 -14.23 -5.55 9.95
C VAL A 126 -14.45 -4.18 9.31
N ASP A 127 -13.77 -3.91 8.18
CA ASP A 127 -13.74 -2.58 7.58
C ASP A 127 -13.54 -2.58 6.06
N ASN A 128 -13.75 -3.73 5.44
CA ASN A 128 -13.54 -3.95 4.00
C ASN A 128 -12.07 -3.85 3.55
N THR A 129 -11.14 -3.99 4.47
CA THR A 129 -9.68 -4.05 4.29
C THR A 129 -9.10 -2.90 3.48
N SER A 130 -8.41 -1.99 4.12
CA SER A 130 -7.62 -0.98 3.40
C SER A 130 -6.16 -1.42 3.24
N VAL A 131 -5.40 -1.41 4.30
CA VAL A 131 -3.94 -1.56 4.38
C VAL A 131 -3.18 -0.80 3.27
N ASN A 132 -3.91 0.05 2.53
CA ASN A 132 -3.40 0.81 1.38
C ASN A 132 -4.23 2.09 1.18
N PRO A 133 -3.72 3.25 1.59
CA PRO A 133 -4.41 4.52 1.46
C PRO A 133 -4.85 4.87 0.03
N ALA A 134 -4.03 4.53 -0.97
CA ALA A 134 -4.36 4.81 -2.38
C ALA A 134 -5.53 3.95 -2.88
N ARG A 135 -5.62 2.69 -2.41
CA ARG A 135 -6.76 1.80 -2.67
C ARG A 135 -8.04 2.36 -2.06
N SER A 136 -7.96 2.83 -0.82
CA SER A 136 -9.12 3.37 -0.12
C SER A 136 -9.65 4.65 -0.77
N LEU A 137 -8.75 5.55 -1.17
CA LEU A 137 -9.12 6.74 -1.93
C LEU A 137 -9.82 6.37 -3.25
N ALA A 138 -9.27 5.43 -4.00
CA ALA A 138 -9.81 5.02 -5.29
C ALA A 138 -11.23 4.42 -5.18
N ALA A 139 -11.50 3.61 -4.15
CA ALA A 139 -12.81 3.04 -3.90
C ALA A 139 -13.81 4.10 -3.37
N ALA A 140 -13.36 4.98 -2.47
CA ALA A 140 -14.21 6.00 -1.86
C ALA A 140 -14.77 7.01 -2.87
N ILE A 141 -14.05 7.32 -3.96
CA ILE A 141 -14.52 8.23 -5.02
C ILE A 141 -15.88 7.78 -5.59
N TYR A 142 -16.10 6.47 -5.68
CA TYR A 142 -17.33 5.87 -6.20
C TYR A 142 -18.25 5.31 -5.10
N GLY A 143 -17.79 5.28 -3.85
CA GLY A 143 -18.50 4.74 -2.70
C GLY A 143 -19.49 5.69 -2.03
N GLY A 144 -19.64 6.90 -2.57
CA GLY A 144 -20.58 7.90 -2.09
C GLY A 144 -20.03 8.79 -0.97
N PRO A 145 -20.85 9.78 -0.50
CA PRO A 145 -20.40 10.80 0.46
C PRO A 145 -19.96 10.22 1.81
N ASP A 146 -20.63 9.20 2.29
CA ASP A 146 -20.30 8.57 3.58
C ASP A 146 -18.96 7.83 3.53
N ALA A 147 -18.61 7.24 2.38
CA ALA A 147 -17.29 6.64 2.17
C ALA A 147 -16.19 7.70 2.23
N LEU A 148 -16.43 8.86 1.61
CA LEU A 148 -15.51 9.99 1.65
C LEU A 148 -15.38 10.57 3.07
N ALA A 149 -16.47 10.64 3.82
CA ALA A 149 -16.46 11.14 5.21
C ALA A 149 -15.63 10.25 6.14
N GLN A 150 -15.61 8.93 5.92
CA GLN A 150 -14.84 7.98 6.72
C GLN A 150 -13.42 7.72 6.18
N LEU A 151 -13.08 8.20 4.99
CA LEU A 151 -11.82 7.93 4.29
C LEU A 151 -10.57 8.29 5.11
N TRP A 152 -10.63 9.32 5.94
CA TRP A 152 -9.50 9.79 6.74
C TRP A 152 -8.87 8.69 7.61
N VAL A 153 -9.67 7.77 8.14
CA VAL A 153 -9.19 6.61 8.93
C VAL A 153 -8.24 5.78 8.07
N PHE A 154 -8.66 5.48 6.87
CA PHE A 154 -7.96 4.60 5.92
C PHE A 154 -6.82 5.30 5.16
N LEU A 155 -6.68 6.61 5.33
CA LEU A 155 -5.49 7.35 4.91
C LEU A 155 -4.43 7.39 6.01
N VAL A 156 -4.84 7.65 7.25
CA VAL A 156 -3.93 7.91 8.37
C VAL A 156 -3.38 6.61 8.98
N PHE A 157 -4.23 5.67 9.36
CA PHE A 157 -3.82 4.54 10.18
C PHE A 157 -3.00 3.47 9.45
N PRO A 158 -3.17 3.20 8.15
CA PRO A 158 -2.21 2.40 7.41
C PRO A 158 -0.81 3.03 7.37
N ILE A 159 -0.72 4.36 7.29
CA ILE A 159 0.59 5.05 7.33
C ILE A 159 1.23 4.85 8.71
N VAL A 160 0.47 4.98 9.79
CA VAL A 160 0.97 4.72 11.15
C VAL A 160 1.47 3.28 11.26
N GLY A 161 0.71 2.29 10.78
CA GLY A 161 1.12 0.88 10.73
C GLY A 161 2.42 0.68 9.95
N GLY A 162 2.52 1.29 8.77
CA GLY A 162 3.73 1.22 7.95
C GLY A 162 4.97 1.84 8.62
N LEU A 163 4.81 2.97 9.30
CA LEU A 163 5.89 3.60 10.07
C LEU A 163 6.36 2.73 11.23
N LEU A 164 5.42 2.12 11.97
CA LEU A 164 5.73 1.18 13.04
C LEU A 164 6.51 -0.03 12.50
N ALA A 165 6.09 -0.58 11.37
CA ALA A 165 6.80 -1.68 10.72
C ALA A 165 8.23 -1.29 10.33
N GLY A 166 8.42 -0.12 9.74
CA GLY A 166 9.75 0.38 9.39
C GLY A 166 10.66 0.54 10.62
N PHE A 167 10.12 1.06 11.71
CA PHE A 167 10.85 1.18 12.97
C PHE A 167 11.24 -0.18 13.55
N VAL A 168 10.29 -1.12 13.61
CA VAL A 168 10.53 -2.49 14.12
C VAL A 168 11.55 -3.22 13.22
N HIS A 169 11.39 -3.12 11.90
CA HIS A 169 12.33 -3.74 10.97
C HIS A 169 13.77 -3.21 11.21
N ARG A 170 13.91 -1.89 11.31
CA ARG A 170 15.21 -1.28 11.57
C ARG A 170 15.83 -1.75 12.90
N ALA A 171 15.02 -1.84 13.95
CA ALA A 171 15.48 -2.29 15.26
C ALA A 171 15.94 -3.75 15.26
N LEU A 172 15.27 -4.62 14.51
CA LEU A 172 15.53 -6.05 14.52
C LEU A 172 16.59 -6.49 13.49
N PHE A 173 16.65 -5.83 12.33
CA PHE A 173 17.45 -6.31 11.19
C PHE A 173 18.64 -5.41 10.84
N ASP A 174 18.58 -4.10 11.16
CA ASP A 174 19.62 -3.13 10.84
C ASP A 174 20.45 -2.70 12.07
N ALA A 175 20.13 -3.23 13.27
CA ALA A 175 20.93 -2.96 14.45
C ALA A 175 22.35 -3.50 14.24
N LYS A 176 23.35 -2.61 14.25
CA LYS A 176 24.75 -3.02 14.23
C LYS A 176 25.02 -3.94 15.41
N PRO A 177 25.75 -5.07 15.22
CA PRO A 177 26.18 -5.86 16.37
C PRO A 177 27.01 -4.95 17.29
N ALA A 178 26.67 -4.97 18.58
CA ALA A 178 27.45 -4.30 19.61
C ALA A 178 28.91 -4.82 19.49
N ARG A 179 29.85 -3.91 19.29
CA ARG A 179 31.28 -4.23 19.25
C ARG A 179 31.78 -4.50 20.66
#